data_376749383721538cfe302376d3e90d6f
#
_entry.id   376749383721538cfe302376d3e90d6f
#
_cell.length_a   1.000
_cell.length_b   1.000
_cell.length_c   1.000
_cell.angle_alpha   90.00
_cell.angle_beta   90.00
_cell.angle_gamma   90.00
#
_symmetry.space_group_name_H-M   'P 1'
#
loop_
_entity.id
_entity.type
_entity.pdbx_description
1 polymer ?
#
loop_
_entity_poly.entity_id
_entity_poly.type
_entity_poly.pdbx_seq_one_letter_code
_entity_poly.pdbx_strand_id
1 'polypeptide(L)'
;CHYINLATAKDIKDIGKVGLKKLISFLKMLKSIRKMVKQMKTQLVYVTPNSHGIALYKEFVIVQMVKGMGCRVVIHFHNQGVRRFQDYWPNKWIYPQLFKGVKVILLSEALYEDVEKYVDRQNVLICPNGIPDIN
;
A
#
# COMPACT_ATOMS: atom_id res chain seq x y z
N CYS A 1 19.18 1.72 -2.76
CA CYS A 1 17.75 1.36 -2.81
C CYS A 1 17.58 -0.03 -2.22
N HIS A 2 16.84 -0.15 -1.13
CA HIS A 2 16.55 -1.45 -0.51
C HIS A 2 15.13 -1.83 -0.81
N TYR A 3 14.95 -3.05 -1.31
CA TYR A 3 13.67 -3.62 -1.69
C TYR A 3 13.23 -4.68 -0.69
N ILE A 4 12.03 -4.54 -0.16
CA ILE A 4 11.38 -5.56 0.67
C ILE A 4 10.23 -6.14 -0.12
N ASN A 5 10.32 -7.41 -0.48
CA ASN A 5 9.21 -8.10 -1.12
C ASN A 5 8.16 -8.49 -0.08
N LEU A 6 7.00 -7.85 -0.14
CA LEU A 6 5.86 -8.14 0.70
C LEU A 6 4.96 -9.26 0.14
N ALA A 7 5.30 -9.79 -1.03
CA ALA A 7 4.54 -10.85 -1.68
C ALA A 7 4.76 -12.21 -0.99
N THR A 8 4.09 -12.42 0.11
CA THR A 8 3.84 -13.76 0.65
C THR A 8 2.46 -14.25 0.21
N ALA A 9 2.24 -14.26 -1.08
CA ALA A 9 1.01 -14.78 -1.65
C ALA A 9 1.21 -16.20 -2.16
N LYS A 10 1.20 -17.17 -1.27
CA LYS A 10 0.79 -18.54 -1.60
C LYS A 10 0.11 -19.15 -0.38
N ASP A 11 -1.12 -19.56 -0.63
CA ASP A 11 -1.98 -20.46 0.13
C ASP A 11 -3.07 -19.83 1.02
N ILE A 12 -4.23 -19.71 0.34
CA ILE A 12 -5.53 -19.37 0.97
C ILE A 12 -6.19 -20.63 1.61
N LYS A 13 -5.53 -21.79 1.63
CA LYS A 13 -6.21 -23.06 1.92
C LYS A 13 -6.17 -23.60 3.35
N ASP A 14 -5.52 -22.94 4.30
CA ASP A 14 -5.46 -23.47 5.67
C ASP A 14 -5.83 -22.42 6.72
N ILE A 15 -7.11 -22.36 7.06
CA ILE A 15 -7.72 -21.28 7.88
C ILE A 15 -7.60 -21.49 9.40
N GLY A 16 -7.12 -22.63 9.91
CA GLY A 16 -7.19 -22.90 11.35
C GLY A 16 -5.89 -22.73 12.14
N LYS A 17 -4.87 -23.51 11.84
CA LYS A 17 -3.57 -23.50 12.56
C LYS A 17 -2.53 -22.60 11.89
N VAL A 18 -2.72 -22.28 10.63
CA VAL A 18 -1.84 -21.42 9.83
C VAL A 18 -2.00 -19.94 10.18
N GLY A 19 -3.15 -19.53 10.73
CA GLY A 19 -3.44 -18.15 11.08
C GLY A 19 -2.49 -17.57 12.11
N LEU A 20 -2.16 -18.31 13.17
CA LEU A 20 -1.25 -17.85 14.22
C LEU A 20 0.20 -17.73 13.70
N LYS A 21 0.65 -18.70 12.92
CA LYS A 21 1.99 -18.63 12.29
C LYS A 21 2.11 -17.47 11.32
N LYS A 22 1.07 -17.21 10.53
CA LYS A 22 1.01 -16.05 9.61
C LYS A 22 1.03 -14.74 10.38
N LEU A 23 0.30 -14.66 11.49
CA LEU A 23 0.30 -13.47 12.34
C LEU A 23 1.69 -13.21 12.94
N ILE A 24 2.34 -14.24 13.47
CA ILE A 24 3.70 -14.14 14.03
C ILE A 24 4.69 -13.71 12.94
N SER A 25 4.61 -14.31 11.75
CA SER A 25 5.45 -13.92 10.60
C SER A 25 5.24 -12.47 10.20
N PHE A 26 3.99 -12.01 10.20
CA PHE A 26 3.65 -10.63 9.91
C PHE A 26 4.22 -9.66 10.95
N LEU A 27 4.09 -9.98 12.23
CA LEU A 27 4.67 -9.18 13.32
C LEU A 27 6.20 -9.12 13.25
N LYS A 28 6.86 -10.24 12.93
CA LYS A 28 8.31 -10.26 12.68
C LYS A 28 8.70 -9.39 11.50
N MET A 29 7.92 -9.42 10.43
CA MET A 29 8.13 -8.55 9.26
C MET A 29 8.00 -7.07 9.63
N LEU A 30 6.97 -6.68 10.39
CA LEU A 30 6.80 -5.30 10.87
C LEU A 30 8.00 -4.87 11.72
N LYS A 31 8.47 -5.72 12.60
CA LYS A 31 9.66 -5.44 13.43
C LYS A 31 10.91 -5.24 12.57
N SER A 32 11.09 -6.07 11.55
CA SER A 32 12.21 -5.96 10.60
C SER A 32 12.16 -4.65 9.80
N ILE A 33 10.98 -4.28 9.29
CA ILE A 33 10.77 -3.02 8.57
C ILE A 33 11.09 -1.83 9.48
N ARG A 34 10.56 -1.84 10.71
CA ARG A 34 10.82 -0.78 11.68
C ARG A 34 12.30 -0.62 11.98
N LYS A 35 13.00 -1.73 12.20
CA LYS A 35 14.45 -1.74 12.42
C LYS A 35 15.20 -1.15 11.24
N MET A 36 14.86 -1.58 10.02
CA MET A 36 15.50 -1.10 8.80
C MET A 36 15.26 0.40 8.58
N VAL A 37 14.04 0.88 8.75
CA VAL A 37 13.70 2.31 8.64
C VAL A 37 14.52 3.15 9.61
N LYS A 38 14.69 2.70 10.85
CA LYS A 38 15.51 3.38 11.85
C LYS A 38 17.00 3.36 11.50
N GLN A 39 17.52 2.21 11.12
CA GLN A 39 18.95 2.05 10.82
C GLN A 39 19.38 2.86 9.59
N MET A 40 18.53 2.92 8.57
CA MET A 40 18.82 3.60 7.32
C MET A 40 18.40 5.06 7.32
N LYS A 41 17.81 5.56 8.41
CA LYS A 41 17.27 6.93 8.49
C LYS A 41 16.36 7.25 7.31
N THR A 42 15.47 6.32 6.98
CA THR A 42 14.57 6.40 5.82
C THR A 42 13.63 7.61 5.95
N GLN A 43 13.60 8.45 4.94
CA GLN A 43 12.72 9.61 4.87
C GLN A 43 11.50 9.39 3.98
N LEU A 44 11.63 8.53 2.98
CA LEU A 44 10.61 8.26 1.99
C LEU A 44 10.39 6.75 1.84
N VAL A 45 9.15 6.33 1.89
CA VAL A 45 8.73 4.94 1.66
C VAL A 45 7.81 4.89 0.45
N TYR A 46 8.16 4.04 -0.50
CA TYR A 46 7.37 3.77 -1.70
C TYR A 46 6.66 2.43 -1.53
N VAL A 47 5.35 2.42 -1.70
CA VAL A 47 4.50 1.25 -1.49
C VAL A 47 3.61 1.02 -2.71
N THR A 48 3.46 -0.24 -3.10
CA THR A 48 2.54 -0.67 -4.16
C THR A 48 1.44 -1.55 -3.58
N PRO A 49 0.45 -0.97 -2.88
CA PRO A 49 -0.57 -1.77 -2.23
C PRO A 49 -1.62 -2.27 -3.21
N ASN A 50 -2.34 -3.31 -2.77
CA ASN A 50 -3.58 -3.69 -3.42
C ASN A 50 -4.69 -2.68 -3.09
N SER A 51 -5.62 -2.51 -4.02
CA SER A 51 -6.74 -1.58 -3.84
C SER A 51 -7.80 -2.09 -2.86
N HIS A 52 -7.84 -3.39 -2.58
CA HIS A 52 -8.84 -4.03 -1.71
C HIS A 52 -8.32 -5.38 -1.16
N GLY A 53 -9.10 -5.98 -0.25
CA GLY A 53 -8.87 -7.31 0.29
C GLY A 53 -7.90 -7.36 1.49
N ILE A 54 -7.56 -8.58 1.90
CA ILE A 54 -6.71 -8.82 3.09
C ILE A 54 -5.30 -8.25 2.91
N ALA A 55 -4.78 -8.27 1.69
CA ALA A 55 -3.48 -7.70 1.39
C ALA A 55 -3.46 -6.19 1.68
N LEU A 56 -4.52 -5.46 1.31
CA LEU A 56 -4.67 -4.05 1.65
C LEU A 56 -4.56 -3.80 3.15
N TYR A 57 -5.18 -4.65 3.98
CA TYR A 57 -5.19 -4.45 5.43
C TYR A 57 -3.80 -4.60 6.04
N LYS A 58 -3.01 -5.55 5.56
CA LYS A 58 -1.61 -5.72 5.97
C LYS A 58 -0.76 -4.53 5.54
N GLU A 59 -0.92 -4.09 4.32
CA GLU A 59 -0.21 -2.95 3.75
C GLU A 59 -0.59 -1.65 4.45
N PHE A 60 -1.87 -1.50 4.83
CA PHE A 60 -2.35 -0.38 5.64
C PHE A 60 -1.61 -0.28 6.99
N VAL A 61 -1.45 -1.40 7.69
CA VAL A 61 -0.71 -1.42 8.97
C VAL A 61 0.73 -0.97 8.77
N ILE A 62 1.39 -1.44 7.71
CA ILE A 62 2.76 -1.04 7.37
C ILE A 62 2.83 0.46 7.09
N VAL A 63 1.91 0.98 6.28
CA VAL A 63 1.86 2.41 5.94
C VAL A 63 1.65 3.26 7.19
N GLN A 64 0.73 2.88 8.08
CA GLN A 64 0.52 3.62 9.32
C GLN A 64 1.74 3.60 10.23
N MET A 65 2.43 2.46 10.30
CA MET A 65 3.65 2.33 11.09
C MET A 65 4.76 3.27 10.58
N VAL A 66 5.03 3.27 9.28
CA VAL A 66 6.09 4.13 8.71
C VAL A 66 5.73 5.61 8.75
N LYS A 67 4.45 5.96 8.60
CA LYS A 67 3.96 7.34 8.84
C LYS A 67 4.22 7.77 10.29
N GLY A 68 3.89 6.91 11.26
CA GLY A 68 4.16 7.15 12.68
C GLY A 68 5.64 7.31 13.01
N MET A 69 6.51 6.78 12.18
CA MET A 69 7.96 6.96 12.29
C MET A 69 8.50 8.25 11.62
N GLY A 70 7.61 9.07 11.05
CA GLY A 70 7.97 10.32 10.39
C GLY A 70 8.36 10.20 8.93
N CYS A 71 8.15 9.04 8.31
CA CYS A 71 8.42 8.85 6.89
C CYS A 71 7.33 9.47 6.02
N ARG A 72 7.73 10.05 4.90
CA ARG A 72 6.80 10.38 3.80
C ARG A 72 6.48 9.12 3.03
N VAL A 73 5.24 8.96 2.60
CA VAL A 73 4.78 7.78 1.87
C VAL A 73 4.29 8.16 0.49
N VAL A 74 4.73 7.39 -0.50
CA VAL A 74 4.22 7.43 -1.87
C VAL A 74 3.55 6.08 -2.14
N ILE A 75 2.30 6.13 -2.56
CA ILE A 75 1.50 4.97 -2.91
C ILE A 75 1.35 4.88 -4.41
N HIS A 76 1.69 3.75 -4.99
CA HIS A 76 1.53 3.49 -6.42
C HIS A 76 0.53 2.36 -6.64
N PHE A 77 -0.62 2.69 -7.18
CA PHE A 77 -1.65 1.72 -7.53
C PHE A 77 -1.47 1.19 -8.95
N HIS A 78 -1.45 -0.13 -9.09
CA HIS A 78 -1.44 -0.84 -10.36
C HIS A 78 -2.81 -1.41 -10.74
N ASN A 79 -3.80 -1.32 -9.84
CA ASN A 79 -5.14 -1.83 -10.06
C ASN A 79 -6.21 -0.84 -9.58
N GLN A 80 -7.42 -1.03 -10.06
CA GLN A 80 -8.61 -0.31 -9.63
C GLN A 80 -9.32 -1.08 -8.51
N GLY A 81 -10.17 -0.38 -7.76
CA GLY A 81 -11.04 -1.00 -6.78
C GLY A 81 -11.36 -0.14 -5.57
N VAL A 82 -10.67 0.97 -5.36
CA VAL A 82 -10.92 1.84 -4.21
C VAL A 82 -12.37 2.33 -4.22
N ARG A 83 -12.83 2.91 -5.33
CA ARG A 83 -14.20 3.40 -5.49
C ARG A 83 -15.24 2.29 -5.32
N ARG A 84 -14.96 1.11 -5.89
CA ARG A 84 -15.87 -0.05 -5.82
C ARG A 84 -16.05 -0.58 -4.41
N PHE A 85 -14.98 -0.59 -3.60
CA PHE A 85 -14.97 -1.20 -2.27
C PHE A 85 -15.01 -0.18 -1.12
N GLN A 86 -15.15 1.12 -1.42
CA GLN A 86 -15.08 2.19 -0.43
C GLN A 86 -16.17 2.14 0.64
N ASP A 87 -17.36 1.62 0.31
CA ASP A 87 -18.50 1.58 1.21
C ASP A 87 -18.54 0.31 2.07
N TYR A 88 -17.67 -0.66 1.78
CA TYR A 88 -17.56 -1.87 2.59
C TYR A 88 -16.81 -1.58 3.90
N TRP A 89 -17.32 -2.11 5.00
CA TRP A 89 -16.58 -2.15 6.24
C TRP A 89 -15.49 -3.23 6.15
N PRO A 90 -14.23 -3.01 6.53
CA PRO A 90 -13.66 -1.83 7.19
C PRO A 90 -13.05 -0.78 6.24
N ASN A 91 -13.19 -0.91 4.91
CA ASN A 91 -12.55 -0.04 3.92
C ASN A 91 -12.98 1.42 4.08
N LYS A 92 -14.26 1.64 4.34
CA LYS A 92 -14.82 2.97 4.61
C LYS A 92 -14.01 3.75 5.67
N TRP A 93 -13.41 3.03 6.59
CA TRP A 93 -12.62 3.57 7.68
C TRP A 93 -11.12 3.61 7.37
N ILE A 94 -10.63 2.62 6.58
CA ILE A 94 -9.23 2.47 6.22
C ILE A 94 -8.79 3.49 5.17
N TYR A 95 -9.55 3.67 4.10
CA TYR A 95 -9.15 4.55 2.99
C TYR A 95 -8.88 6.00 3.41
N PRO A 96 -9.72 6.67 4.21
CA PRO A 96 -9.42 8.03 4.63
C PRO A 96 -8.08 8.17 5.36
N GLN A 97 -7.71 7.16 6.13
CA GLN A 97 -6.45 7.15 6.86
C GLN A 97 -5.26 6.75 5.99
N LEU A 98 -5.47 5.79 5.08
CA LEU A 98 -4.44 5.34 4.15
C LEU A 98 -3.94 6.48 3.26
N PHE A 99 -4.87 7.27 2.72
CA PHE A 99 -4.58 8.35 1.79
C PHE A 99 -4.18 9.67 2.45
N LYS A 100 -4.35 9.79 3.76
CA LYS A 100 -4.00 11.02 4.47
C LYS A 100 -2.51 11.32 4.41
N GLY A 101 -2.17 12.47 3.82
CA GLY A 101 -0.80 12.97 3.79
C GLY A 101 0.14 12.20 2.86
N VAL A 102 -0.38 11.42 1.92
CA VAL A 102 0.44 10.66 0.95
C VAL A 102 0.40 11.29 -0.44
N LYS A 103 1.42 11.00 -1.23
CA LYS A 103 1.40 11.20 -2.68
C LYS A 103 0.99 9.89 -3.34
N VAL A 104 0.24 9.98 -4.42
CA VAL A 104 -0.26 8.81 -5.15
C VAL A 104 0.26 8.83 -6.59
N ILE A 105 0.73 7.69 -7.05
CA ILE A 105 1.10 7.47 -8.44
C ILE A 105 0.05 6.55 -9.06
N LEU A 106 -0.46 6.94 -10.22
CA LEU A 106 -1.42 6.19 -11.01
C LEU A 106 -0.88 5.94 -12.42
N LEU A 107 -1.32 4.86 -13.05
CA LEU A 107 -0.89 4.48 -14.39
C LEU A 107 -1.54 5.32 -15.49
N SER A 108 -2.70 5.91 -15.23
CA SER A 108 -3.41 6.77 -16.18
C SER A 108 -4.30 7.77 -15.46
N GLU A 109 -4.65 8.84 -16.16
CA GLU A 109 -5.58 9.85 -15.64
C GLU A 109 -6.97 9.26 -15.34
N ALA A 110 -7.41 8.28 -16.11
CA ALA A 110 -8.68 7.61 -15.89
C ALA A 110 -8.77 6.91 -14.52
N LEU A 111 -7.65 6.52 -13.93
CA LEU A 111 -7.60 5.92 -12.60
C LEU A 111 -7.80 6.92 -11.47
N TYR A 112 -7.73 8.22 -11.76
CA TYR A 112 -7.94 9.24 -10.74
C TYR A 112 -9.38 9.19 -10.18
N GLU A 113 -10.37 8.91 -11.00
CA GLU A 113 -11.77 8.76 -10.56
C GLU A 113 -11.93 7.69 -9.46
N ASP A 114 -11.05 6.71 -9.42
CA ASP A 114 -11.08 5.64 -8.41
C ASP A 114 -10.67 6.15 -7.01
N VAL A 115 -9.85 7.17 -6.94
CA VAL A 115 -9.28 7.69 -5.68
C VAL A 115 -9.60 9.16 -5.40
N GLU A 116 -10.26 9.87 -6.29
CA GLU A 116 -10.53 11.32 -6.21
C GLU A 116 -11.19 11.75 -4.90
N LYS A 117 -11.99 10.87 -4.28
CA LYS A 117 -12.63 11.13 -2.99
C LYS A 117 -11.64 11.32 -1.84
N TYR A 118 -10.46 10.75 -1.96
CA TYR A 118 -9.48 10.66 -0.87
C TYR A 118 -8.20 11.45 -1.10
N VAL A 119 -7.92 11.80 -2.36
CA VAL A 119 -6.66 12.44 -2.75
C VAL A 119 -6.93 13.58 -3.71
N ASP A 120 -6.44 14.77 -3.37
CA ASP A 120 -6.48 15.92 -4.25
C ASP A 120 -5.60 15.71 -5.49
N ARG A 121 -6.04 16.19 -6.65
CA ARG A 121 -5.32 16.00 -7.91
C ARG A 121 -3.86 16.49 -7.87
N GLN A 122 -3.57 17.53 -7.12
CA GLN A 122 -2.20 18.05 -6.91
C GLN A 122 -1.25 17.06 -6.21
N ASN A 123 -1.79 16.05 -5.52
CA ASN A 123 -1.04 15.00 -4.85
C ASN A 123 -0.96 13.72 -5.67
N VAL A 124 -1.44 13.74 -6.91
CA VAL A 124 -1.44 12.61 -7.83
C VAL A 124 -0.44 12.85 -8.96
N LEU A 125 0.40 11.87 -9.21
CA LEU A 125 1.31 11.81 -10.33
C LEU A 125 0.87 10.69 -11.28
N ILE A 126 0.78 11.01 -12.57
CA ILE A 126 0.49 10.00 -13.58
C ILE A 126 1.81 9.48 -14.15
N CYS A 127 2.02 8.17 -14.02
CA CYS A 127 3.21 7.49 -14.53
C CYS A 127 2.74 6.26 -15.33
N PRO A 128 2.48 6.41 -16.63
CA PRO A 128 2.05 5.31 -17.45
C PRO A 128 3.15 4.25 -17.58
N ASN A 129 2.77 2.98 -17.64
CA ASN A 129 3.66 1.90 -18.02
C ASN A 129 3.98 2.06 -19.51
N GLY A 130 4.94 2.92 -19.82
CA GLY A 130 5.40 3.12 -21.19
C GLY A 130 6.21 1.91 -21.64
N ILE A 131 5.69 1.14 -22.58
CA ILE A 131 6.55 0.45 -23.53
C ILE A 131 6.98 1.55 -24.51
N PRO A 132 8.26 1.86 -24.66
CA PRO A 132 8.67 2.78 -25.70
C PRO A 132 8.25 2.18 -27.03
N ASP A 133 7.45 2.91 -27.78
CA ASP A 133 7.17 2.57 -29.17
C ASP A 133 8.53 2.55 -29.88
N ILE A 134 8.99 1.36 -30.19
CA ILE A 134 10.14 1.16 -31.05
C ILE A 134 9.65 1.39 -32.49
N ASN A 135 9.68 2.63 -32.89
CA ASN A 135 9.60 2.97 -34.30
C ASN A 135 11.00 2.88 -34.95
#